data_244d674adf9fc1dcbefa3b31a68b0ff7
#
_entry.id   244d674adf9fc1dcbefa3b31a68b0ff7
#
_cell.length_a   1.000
_cell.length_b   1.000
_cell.length_c   1.000
_cell.angle_alpha   90.00
_cell.angle_beta   90.00
_cell.angle_gamma   90.00
#
_symmetry.space_group_name_H-M   'P 1'
#
loop_
_entity.id
_entity.type
_entity.pdbx_description
1 polymer ?
#
loop_
_entity_poly.entity_id
_entity_poly.type
_entity_poly.pdbx_seq_one_letter_code
_entity_poly.pdbx_strand_id
1 'polypeptide(L)'
;MGRRNKAYFKDLHQQAYDRLTGMQAFGESKKEAVANGTEKDKIFAFNTYKSYWKHTKYFIKYIKEKHPECTTLKKAKKYANEWLQTRVDQGLSAWTVQLEAKALGKLYGISPDDENYFKPPKRNREDIKRSRGVRVRDRHFSKTNNDELIRFCKGTGLRRSELVELRGKDLITREQIEAEISRLE
;
A
#
# COMPACT_ATOMS: atom_id res chain seq x y z
N MET A 1 -17.57 -49.39 -9.49
CA MET A 1 -17.87 -48.03 -10.02
C MET A 1 -17.04 -47.03 -9.24
N GLY A 2 -15.98 -46.48 -9.84
CA GLY A 2 -15.12 -45.48 -9.21
C GLY A 2 -15.88 -44.17 -9.02
N ARG A 3 -15.87 -43.61 -7.79
CA ARG A 3 -16.34 -42.26 -7.53
C ARG A 3 -15.50 -41.28 -8.34
N ARG A 4 -16.09 -40.66 -9.37
CA ARG A 4 -15.46 -39.50 -10.02
C ARG A 4 -15.28 -38.40 -8.96
N ASN A 5 -14.05 -38.10 -8.61
CA ASN A 5 -13.76 -36.94 -7.79
C ASN A 5 -14.35 -35.69 -8.49
N LYS A 6 -15.37 -35.08 -7.88
CA LYS A 6 -15.86 -33.77 -8.36
C LYS A 6 -14.66 -32.81 -8.33
N ALA A 7 -14.32 -32.25 -9.48
CA ALA A 7 -13.31 -31.20 -9.55
C ALA A 7 -13.68 -30.10 -8.55
N TYR A 8 -12.79 -29.85 -7.58
CA TYR A 8 -12.99 -28.79 -6.59
C TYR A 8 -12.79 -27.45 -7.30
N PHE A 9 -13.86 -26.74 -7.55
CA PHE A 9 -13.81 -25.40 -8.12
C PHE A 9 -13.60 -24.38 -7.00
N LYS A 10 -12.42 -23.78 -6.99
CA LYS A 10 -12.12 -22.65 -6.09
C LYS A 10 -13.03 -21.47 -6.44
N ASP A 11 -13.66 -20.89 -5.44
CA ASP A 11 -14.43 -19.65 -5.63
C ASP A 11 -13.50 -18.46 -5.97
N LEU A 12 -14.07 -17.33 -6.40
CA LEU A 12 -13.31 -16.13 -6.77
C LEU A 12 -12.41 -15.62 -5.63
N HIS A 13 -12.88 -15.76 -4.39
CA HIS A 13 -12.12 -15.33 -3.23
C HIS A 13 -10.86 -16.18 -3.06
N GLN A 14 -11.00 -17.51 -3.14
CA GLN A 14 -9.87 -18.43 -3.04
C GLN A 14 -8.89 -18.26 -4.21
N GLN A 15 -9.41 -18.09 -5.44
CA GLN A 15 -8.56 -17.86 -6.61
C GLN A 15 -7.70 -16.59 -6.43
N ALA A 16 -8.29 -15.49 -5.94
CA ALA A 16 -7.58 -14.24 -5.72
C ALA A 16 -6.60 -14.33 -4.54
N TYR A 17 -6.98 -15.03 -3.48
CA TYR A 17 -6.11 -15.28 -2.34
C TYR A 17 -4.87 -16.05 -2.76
N ASP A 18 -5.04 -17.17 -3.45
CA ASP A 18 -3.93 -18.00 -3.94
C ASP A 18 -2.99 -17.20 -4.86
N ARG A 19 -3.57 -16.39 -5.76
CA ARG A 19 -2.79 -15.56 -6.67
C ARG A 19 -1.94 -14.53 -5.94
N LEU A 20 -2.52 -13.76 -5.03
CA LEU A 20 -1.78 -12.73 -4.29
C LEU A 20 -0.79 -13.32 -3.28
N THR A 21 -1.14 -14.46 -2.68
CA THR A 21 -0.23 -15.17 -1.75
C THR A 21 0.97 -15.74 -2.50
N GLY A 22 0.77 -16.28 -3.70
CA GLY A 22 1.87 -16.76 -4.55
C GLY A 22 2.82 -15.64 -5.02
N MET A 23 2.43 -14.36 -4.89
CA MET A 23 3.28 -13.20 -5.21
C MET A 23 4.10 -12.68 -4.03
N GLN A 24 3.95 -13.26 -2.84
CA GLN A 24 4.69 -12.80 -1.65
C GLN A 24 6.20 -13.03 -1.81
N ALA A 25 6.95 -11.96 -1.66
CA ALA A 25 8.41 -11.93 -1.76
C ALA A 25 8.97 -11.03 -0.63
N PHE A 26 8.48 -11.29 0.60
CA PHE A 26 8.85 -10.48 1.77
C PHE A 26 10.31 -10.71 2.12
N GLY A 27 11.04 -9.59 2.32
CA GLY A 27 12.46 -9.61 2.60
C GLY A 27 13.36 -9.61 1.35
N GLU A 28 12.81 -9.84 0.16
CA GLU A 28 13.58 -9.72 -1.08
C GLU A 28 13.83 -8.25 -1.46
N SER A 29 14.96 -7.99 -2.15
CA SER A 29 15.31 -6.67 -2.65
C SER A 29 14.41 -6.28 -3.84
N LYS A 30 13.59 -5.26 -3.64
CA LYS A 30 12.79 -4.70 -4.74
C LYS A 30 13.68 -4.13 -5.86
N LYS A 31 14.85 -3.55 -5.51
CA LYS A 31 15.79 -2.96 -6.48
C LYS A 31 16.33 -4.03 -7.43
N GLU A 32 16.75 -5.17 -6.90
CA GLU A 32 17.21 -6.31 -7.67
C GLU A 32 16.11 -6.90 -8.55
N ALA A 33 14.90 -7.05 -8.01
CA ALA A 33 13.76 -7.54 -8.77
C ALA A 33 13.40 -6.62 -9.96
N VAL A 34 13.50 -5.30 -9.79
CA VAL A 34 13.33 -4.33 -10.88
C VAL A 34 14.44 -4.48 -11.92
N ALA A 35 15.70 -4.59 -11.49
CA ALA A 35 16.83 -4.79 -12.40
C ALA A 35 16.69 -6.10 -13.22
N ASN A 36 16.10 -7.12 -12.62
CA ASN A 36 15.87 -8.43 -13.27
C ASN A 36 14.52 -8.54 -13.99
N GLY A 37 13.68 -7.48 -13.99
CA GLY A 37 12.36 -7.46 -14.62
C GLY A 37 11.32 -8.39 -13.97
N THR A 38 11.55 -8.84 -12.73
CA THR A 38 10.68 -9.79 -12.01
C THR A 38 9.74 -9.12 -10.99
N GLU A 39 9.77 -7.79 -10.87
CA GLU A 39 8.99 -7.04 -9.90
C GLU A 39 7.46 -7.14 -10.13
N LYS A 40 7.04 -7.42 -11.37
CA LYS A 40 5.61 -7.45 -11.74
C LYS A 40 4.83 -8.52 -10.98
N ASP A 41 5.45 -9.66 -10.73
CA ASP A 41 4.82 -10.80 -10.05
C ASP A 41 5.19 -10.93 -8.57
N LYS A 42 5.78 -9.88 -7.96
CA LYS A 42 6.24 -9.90 -6.56
C LYS A 42 5.61 -8.81 -5.72
N ILE A 43 5.31 -9.12 -4.45
CA ILE A 43 4.84 -8.20 -3.41
C ILE A 43 5.84 -8.25 -2.25
N PHE A 44 6.63 -7.17 -2.11
CA PHE A 44 7.79 -7.13 -1.22
C PHE A 44 7.48 -6.78 0.24
N ALA A 45 6.30 -6.22 0.53
CA ALA A 45 5.94 -5.78 1.87
C ALA A 45 4.59 -6.33 2.31
N PHE A 46 4.54 -6.84 3.54
CA PHE A 46 3.34 -7.39 4.14
C PHE A 46 2.17 -6.39 4.17
N ASN A 47 2.43 -5.13 4.50
CA ASN A 47 1.39 -4.10 4.50
C ASN A 47 0.84 -3.82 3.10
N THR A 48 1.67 -3.94 2.06
CA THR A 48 1.23 -3.85 0.66
C THR A 48 0.33 -5.02 0.31
N TYR A 49 0.72 -6.25 0.68
CA TYR A 49 -0.11 -7.44 0.50
C TYR A 49 -1.47 -7.30 1.20
N LYS A 50 -1.50 -6.91 2.48
CA LYS A 50 -2.74 -6.68 3.23
C LYS A 50 -3.65 -5.66 2.54
N SER A 51 -3.05 -4.58 2.05
CA SER A 51 -3.77 -3.52 1.36
C SER A 51 -4.36 -4.03 0.04
N TYR A 52 -3.57 -4.69 -0.81
CA TYR A 52 -4.05 -5.25 -2.07
C TYR A 52 -5.12 -6.30 -1.86
N TRP A 53 -4.94 -7.18 -0.88
CA TRP A 53 -5.94 -8.18 -0.51
C TRP A 53 -7.26 -7.54 -0.08
N LYS A 54 -7.21 -6.49 0.75
CA LYS A 54 -8.40 -5.74 1.18
C LYS A 54 -9.18 -5.19 -0.03
N HIS A 55 -8.51 -4.51 -0.94
CA HIS A 55 -9.15 -3.90 -2.10
C HIS A 55 -9.62 -4.92 -3.13
N THR A 56 -8.88 -6.00 -3.32
CA THR A 56 -9.31 -7.14 -4.15
C THR A 56 -10.61 -7.77 -3.61
N LYS A 57 -10.80 -7.88 -2.30
CA LYS A 57 -12.06 -8.36 -1.72
C LYS A 57 -13.25 -7.47 -2.07
N TYR A 58 -13.08 -6.16 -2.13
CA TYR A 58 -14.14 -5.25 -2.55
C TYR A 58 -14.54 -5.48 -4.01
N PHE A 59 -13.57 -5.68 -4.88
CA PHE A 59 -13.84 -6.04 -6.26
C PHE A 59 -14.56 -7.39 -6.39
N ILE A 60 -14.12 -8.42 -5.67
CA ILE A 60 -14.77 -9.73 -5.66
C ILE A 60 -16.23 -9.63 -5.17
N LYS A 61 -16.47 -8.83 -4.14
CA LYS A 61 -17.83 -8.56 -3.64
C LYS A 61 -18.69 -7.95 -4.74
N TYR A 62 -18.20 -6.93 -5.44
CA TYR A 62 -18.87 -6.32 -6.58
C TYR A 62 -19.20 -7.34 -7.67
N ILE A 63 -18.24 -8.21 -8.04
CA ILE A 63 -18.47 -9.25 -9.05
C ILE A 63 -19.55 -10.24 -8.59
N LYS A 64 -19.53 -10.67 -7.34
CA LYS A 64 -20.56 -11.59 -6.81
C LYS A 64 -21.97 -10.96 -6.81
N GLU A 65 -22.06 -9.66 -6.59
CA GLU A 65 -23.34 -8.92 -6.53
C GLU A 65 -23.89 -8.56 -7.93
N LYS A 66 -23.02 -8.13 -8.85
CA LYS A 66 -23.42 -7.61 -10.15
C LYS A 66 -23.28 -8.61 -11.30
N HIS A 67 -22.35 -9.55 -11.17
CA HIS A 67 -21.99 -10.52 -12.21
C HIS A 67 -21.83 -11.93 -11.65
N PRO A 68 -22.89 -12.51 -11.05
CA PRO A 68 -22.84 -13.82 -10.39
C PRO A 68 -22.46 -14.97 -11.34
N GLU A 69 -22.61 -14.78 -12.64
CA GLU A 69 -22.16 -15.72 -13.66
C GLU A 69 -20.63 -15.83 -13.76
N CYS A 70 -19.90 -14.85 -13.21
CA CYS A 70 -18.44 -14.85 -13.22
C CYS A 70 -17.87 -15.71 -12.09
N THR A 71 -17.52 -16.95 -12.41
CA THR A 71 -16.95 -17.91 -11.46
C THR A 71 -15.42 -17.94 -11.44
N THR A 72 -14.74 -17.24 -12.36
CA THR A 72 -13.28 -17.22 -12.47
C THR A 72 -12.73 -15.80 -12.54
N LEU A 73 -11.52 -15.57 -12.02
CA LEU A 73 -10.83 -14.29 -12.13
C LEU A 73 -10.62 -13.86 -13.58
N LYS A 74 -10.37 -14.81 -14.48
CA LYS A 74 -10.21 -14.52 -15.91
C LYS A 74 -11.48 -13.89 -16.51
N LYS A 75 -12.67 -14.41 -16.17
CA LYS A 75 -13.94 -13.82 -16.60
C LYS A 75 -14.21 -12.48 -15.93
N ALA A 76 -13.86 -12.33 -14.65
CA ALA A 76 -14.07 -11.12 -13.89
C ALA A 76 -13.17 -9.94 -14.37
N LYS A 77 -12.02 -10.22 -15.02
CA LYS A 77 -11.09 -9.19 -15.51
C LYS A 77 -11.76 -8.11 -16.35
N LYS A 78 -12.69 -8.47 -17.23
CA LYS A 78 -13.37 -7.51 -18.12
C LYS A 78 -14.17 -6.43 -17.37
N TYR A 79 -14.58 -6.70 -16.14
CA TYR A 79 -15.33 -5.77 -15.30
C TYR A 79 -14.44 -4.90 -14.38
N ALA A 80 -13.12 -5.06 -14.42
CA ALA A 80 -12.21 -4.33 -13.56
C ALA A 80 -12.30 -2.80 -13.76
N ASN A 81 -12.34 -2.36 -15.02
CA ASN A 81 -12.43 -0.93 -15.34
C ASN A 81 -13.82 -0.37 -15.01
N GLU A 82 -14.87 -1.12 -15.25
CA GLU A 82 -16.24 -0.75 -14.87
C GLU A 82 -16.35 -0.54 -13.36
N TRP A 83 -15.82 -1.49 -12.56
CA TRP A 83 -15.81 -1.34 -11.12
C TRP A 83 -15.00 -0.12 -10.66
N LEU A 84 -13.82 0.11 -11.23
CA LEU A 84 -13.01 1.28 -10.87
C LEU A 84 -13.72 2.60 -11.24
N GLN A 85 -14.42 2.64 -12.37
CA GLN A 85 -15.25 3.80 -12.75
C GLN A 85 -16.38 4.00 -11.73
N THR A 86 -17.07 2.94 -11.32
CA THR A 86 -18.10 3.01 -10.27
C THR A 86 -17.53 3.62 -8.97
N ARG A 87 -16.26 3.32 -8.63
CA ARG A 87 -15.59 3.88 -7.45
C ARG A 87 -15.33 5.39 -7.59
N VAL A 88 -15.01 5.85 -8.82
CA VAL A 88 -14.88 7.28 -9.14
C VAL A 88 -16.25 7.97 -9.01
N ASP A 89 -17.30 7.38 -9.58
CA ASP A 89 -18.66 7.93 -9.58
C ASP A 89 -19.26 8.01 -8.16
N GLN A 90 -18.83 7.10 -7.27
CA GLN A 90 -19.14 7.15 -5.83
C GLN A 90 -18.39 8.25 -5.08
N GLY A 91 -17.56 9.04 -5.74
CA GLY A 91 -16.80 10.14 -5.14
C GLY A 91 -15.66 9.69 -4.23
N LEU A 92 -15.11 8.46 -4.40
CA LEU A 92 -13.95 8.05 -3.64
C LEU A 92 -12.73 8.89 -4.01
N SER A 93 -11.86 9.11 -3.01
CA SER A 93 -10.66 9.91 -3.24
C SER A 93 -9.76 9.29 -4.31
N ALA A 94 -9.10 10.13 -5.12
CA ALA A 94 -8.16 9.71 -6.15
C ALA A 94 -7.06 8.78 -5.59
N TRP A 95 -6.65 8.94 -4.33
CA TRP A 95 -5.71 8.03 -3.64
C TRP A 95 -6.26 6.62 -3.47
N THR A 96 -7.55 6.51 -3.09
CA THR A 96 -8.22 5.21 -2.91
C THR A 96 -8.36 4.51 -4.27
N VAL A 97 -8.88 5.21 -5.27
CA VAL A 97 -9.06 4.64 -6.62
C VAL A 97 -7.72 4.21 -7.23
N GLN A 98 -6.66 5.01 -7.06
CA GLN A 98 -5.33 4.61 -7.52
C GLN A 98 -4.78 3.37 -6.80
N LEU A 99 -5.06 3.22 -5.49
CA LEU A 99 -4.67 2.03 -4.75
C LEU A 99 -5.45 0.81 -5.22
N GLU A 100 -6.74 0.96 -5.48
CA GLU A 100 -7.61 -0.09 -6.03
C GLU A 100 -7.16 -0.50 -7.44
N ALA A 101 -6.84 0.47 -8.31
CA ALA A 101 -6.28 0.20 -9.63
C ALA A 101 -4.94 -0.56 -9.56
N LYS A 102 -4.05 -0.18 -8.63
CA LYS A 102 -2.79 -0.90 -8.40
C LYS A 102 -3.01 -2.32 -7.87
N ALA A 103 -3.98 -2.53 -6.99
CA ALA A 103 -4.31 -3.85 -6.47
C ALA A 103 -4.82 -4.77 -7.59
N LEU A 104 -5.71 -4.27 -8.46
CA LEU A 104 -6.20 -5.03 -9.62
C LEU A 104 -5.12 -5.21 -10.69
N GLY A 105 -4.29 -4.18 -10.94
CA GLY A 105 -3.13 -4.29 -11.83
C GLY A 105 -2.22 -5.43 -11.39
N LYS A 106 -1.92 -5.53 -10.09
CA LYS A 106 -1.13 -6.63 -9.53
C LYS A 106 -1.84 -7.98 -9.66
N LEU A 107 -3.14 -8.04 -9.34
CA LEU A 107 -3.94 -9.26 -9.45
C LEU A 107 -3.95 -9.84 -10.88
N TYR A 108 -4.02 -8.96 -11.88
CA TYR A 108 -4.13 -9.35 -13.30
C TYR A 108 -2.82 -9.28 -14.08
N GLY A 109 -1.72 -8.88 -13.45
CA GLY A 109 -0.42 -8.71 -14.12
C GLY A 109 -0.41 -7.55 -15.13
N ILE A 110 -1.22 -6.50 -14.90
CA ILE A 110 -1.30 -5.32 -15.76
C ILE A 110 -0.42 -4.22 -15.14
N SER A 111 0.54 -3.73 -15.92
CA SER A 111 1.40 -2.60 -15.53
C SER A 111 0.66 -1.27 -15.71
N PRO A 112 1.01 -0.22 -14.94
CA PRO A 112 0.52 1.14 -15.17
C PRO A 112 0.79 1.68 -16.58
N ASP A 113 1.81 1.15 -17.27
CA ASP A 113 2.20 1.54 -18.62
C ASP A 113 1.42 0.80 -19.71
N ASP A 114 0.63 -0.23 -19.34
CA ASP A 114 -0.21 -0.96 -20.27
C ASP A 114 -1.41 -0.11 -20.73
N GLU A 115 -1.78 -0.19 -22.00
CA GLU A 115 -2.95 0.50 -22.55
C GLU A 115 -4.26 0.11 -21.84
N ASN A 116 -4.34 -1.13 -21.40
CA ASN A 116 -5.50 -1.68 -20.67
C ASN A 116 -5.51 -1.33 -19.18
N TYR A 117 -4.52 -0.54 -18.70
CA TYR A 117 -4.52 -0.10 -17.32
C TYR A 117 -5.53 1.02 -17.10
N PHE A 118 -6.37 0.88 -16.08
CA PHE A 118 -7.30 1.94 -15.71
C PHE A 118 -6.54 3.21 -15.29
N LYS A 119 -6.86 4.34 -15.93
CA LYS A 119 -6.26 5.64 -15.63
C LYS A 119 -7.04 6.34 -14.51
N PRO A 120 -6.61 6.21 -13.25
CA PRO A 120 -7.32 6.83 -12.15
C PRO A 120 -7.21 8.36 -12.20
N PRO A 121 -8.13 9.09 -11.54
CA PRO A 121 -8.08 10.54 -11.46
C PRO A 121 -6.75 11.04 -10.91
N LYS A 122 -6.32 12.24 -11.36
CA LYS A 122 -5.15 12.90 -10.81
C LYS A 122 -5.34 13.19 -9.32
N ARG A 123 -4.27 13.07 -8.56
CA ARG A 123 -4.26 13.46 -7.16
C ARG A 123 -4.03 14.96 -7.06
N ASN A 124 -5.03 15.70 -6.64
CA ASN A 124 -4.87 17.11 -6.34
C ASN A 124 -4.67 17.29 -4.84
N ARG A 125 -3.72 18.13 -4.47
CA ARG A 125 -3.37 18.37 -3.05
C ARG A 125 -4.55 19.01 -2.29
N GLU A 126 -5.36 19.78 -2.98
CA GLU A 126 -6.56 20.44 -2.50
C GLU A 126 -7.67 19.47 -2.11
N ASP A 127 -7.75 18.31 -2.78
CA ASP A 127 -8.74 17.26 -2.51
C ASP A 127 -8.42 16.45 -1.24
N ILE A 128 -7.30 16.73 -0.56
CA ILE A 128 -6.92 16.03 0.66
C ILE A 128 -7.81 16.50 1.82
N LYS A 129 -9.01 16.00 1.89
CA LYS A 129 -9.88 16.10 3.06
C LYS A 129 -9.36 15.16 4.14
N ARG A 130 -8.26 15.49 4.77
CA ARG A 130 -7.81 14.75 5.95
C ARG A 130 -8.77 15.04 7.08
N SER A 131 -9.71 14.18 7.31
CA SER A 131 -10.35 14.06 8.62
C SER A 131 -9.35 13.44 9.62
N ARG A 132 -8.28 14.15 9.88
CA ARG A 132 -7.72 14.05 11.23
C ARG A 132 -8.79 14.71 12.06
N GLY A 133 -9.47 13.94 12.90
CA GLY A 133 -10.50 14.46 13.80
C GLY A 133 -10.02 15.75 14.46
N VAL A 134 -10.94 16.49 15.01
CA VAL A 134 -10.67 17.76 15.70
C VAL A 134 -9.29 17.67 16.34
N ARG A 135 -8.37 18.52 15.91
CA ARG A 135 -7.04 18.57 16.56
C ARG A 135 -7.33 18.88 18.00
N VAL A 136 -7.27 17.88 18.85
CA VAL A 136 -7.25 18.09 20.29
C VAL A 136 -6.01 18.94 20.51
N ARG A 137 -6.20 20.26 20.64
CA ARG A 137 -5.15 21.15 21.07
C ARG A 137 -4.93 20.78 22.52
N ASP A 138 -3.76 20.25 22.81
CA ASP A 138 -3.31 20.18 24.20
C ASP A 138 -3.33 21.61 24.74
N ARG A 139 -4.28 21.90 25.63
CA ARG A 139 -4.46 23.22 26.21
C ARG A 139 -3.25 23.61 27.05
N HIS A 140 -2.47 22.66 27.51
CA HIS A 140 -1.26 22.83 28.31
C HIS A 140 0.02 22.86 27.43
N PHE A 141 -0.08 22.67 26.13
CA PHE A 141 1.07 22.73 25.24
C PHE A 141 1.53 24.20 25.05
N SER A 142 2.64 24.55 25.67
CA SER A 142 3.32 25.82 25.44
C SER A 142 4.37 25.65 24.32
N LYS A 143 4.24 26.43 23.25
CA LYS A 143 5.25 26.44 22.17
C LYS A 143 6.60 26.97 22.71
N THR A 144 6.57 27.95 23.57
CA THR A 144 7.78 28.55 24.17
C THR A 144 8.55 27.55 25.01
N ASN A 145 7.84 26.81 25.87
CA ASN A 145 8.48 25.82 26.73
C ASN A 145 8.98 24.57 25.96
N ASN A 146 8.48 24.34 24.74
CA ASN A 146 8.86 23.23 23.92
C ASN A 146 9.61 23.66 22.64
N ASP A 147 10.13 24.88 22.57
CA ASP A 147 10.75 25.40 21.34
C ASP A 147 11.97 24.57 20.91
N GLU A 148 12.81 24.15 21.83
CA GLU A 148 13.96 23.27 21.55
C GLU A 148 13.53 21.93 20.98
N LEU A 149 12.53 21.28 21.57
CA LEU A 149 11.96 20.05 21.05
C LEU A 149 11.36 20.24 19.64
N ILE A 150 10.67 21.36 19.41
CA ILE A 150 10.10 21.70 18.11
C ILE A 150 11.22 21.89 17.06
N ARG A 151 12.30 22.59 17.43
CA ARG A 151 13.47 22.78 16.55
C ARG A 151 14.14 21.47 16.25
N PHE A 152 14.37 20.64 17.26
CA PHE A 152 14.93 19.30 17.10
C PHE A 152 14.07 18.45 16.13
N CYS A 153 12.76 18.36 16.35
CA CYS A 153 11.86 17.61 15.46
C CYS A 153 11.83 18.15 14.03
N LYS A 154 11.96 19.47 13.85
CA LYS A 154 12.03 20.09 12.52
C LYS A 154 13.37 19.86 11.84
N GLY A 155 14.46 19.92 12.59
CA GLY A 155 15.82 19.74 12.09
C GLY A 155 16.11 18.30 11.70
N THR A 156 15.67 17.35 12.50
CA THR A 156 15.91 15.91 12.25
C THR A 156 14.94 15.27 11.26
N GLY A 157 13.73 15.83 11.12
CA GLY A 157 12.69 15.23 10.28
C GLY A 157 12.20 13.85 10.73
N LEU A 158 12.55 13.42 11.95
CA LEU A 158 12.17 12.13 12.51
C LEU A 158 10.66 11.94 12.57
N ARG A 159 10.20 10.72 12.32
CA ARG A 159 8.80 10.37 12.50
C ARG A 159 8.49 10.18 13.98
N ARG A 160 7.20 10.32 14.34
CA ARG A 160 6.77 10.15 15.73
C ARG A 160 7.23 8.83 16.36
N SER A 161 7.19 7.72 15.62
CA SER A 161 7.67 6.42 16.09
C SER A 161 9.17 6.43 16.42
N GLU A 162 9.95 7.06 15.55
CA GLU A 162 11.41 7.20 15.71
C GLU A 162 11.75 8.09 16.90
N LEU A 163 10.98 9.17 17.11
CA LEU A 163 11.14 10.07 18.26
C LEU A 163 10.82 9.38 19.60
N VAL A 164 9.84 8.49 19.63
CA VAL A 164 9.47 7.75 20.86
C VAL A 164 10.55 6.73 21.25
N GLU A 165 11.24 6.16 20.24
CA GLU A 165 12.31 5.16 20.44
C GLU A 165 13.68 5.82 20.71
N LEU A 166 13.83 7.11 20.41
CA LEU A 166 15.08 7.85 20.56
C LEU A 166 15.52 7.91 22.03
N ARG A 167 16.76 7.53 22.29
CA ARG A 167 17.38 7.57 23.63
C ARG A 167 18.57 8.54 23.61
N GLY A 168 18.95 9.04 24.77
CA GLY A 168 20.10 9.96 24.88
C GLY A 168 21.41 9.38 24.30
N LYS A 169 21.59 8.06 24.36
CA LYS A 169 22.75 7.37 23.75
C LYS A 169 22.78 7.40 22.22
N ASP A 170 21.63 7.67 21.59
CA ASP A 170 21.50 7.75 20.13
C ASP A 170 21.83 9.16 19.61
N LEU A 171 22.09 10.10 20.53
CA LEU A 171 22.52 11.46 20.25
C LEU A 171 24.00 11.57 20.50
N ILE A 172 24.77 11.83 19.44
CA ILE A 172 26.21 12.10 19.50
C ILE A 172 26.48 13.56 19.19
N THR A 173 27.40 14.16 19.92
CA THR A 173 27.82 15.54 19.65
C THR A 173 28.75 15.57 18.44
N ARG A 174 28.88 16.76 17.82
CA ARG A 174 29.82 16.95 16.70
C ARG A 174 31.26 16.57 17.10
N GLU A 175 31.67 16.91 18.29
CA GLU A 175 33.01 16.58 18.82
C GLU A 175 33.24 15.07 18.94
N GLN A 176 32.21 14.33 19.35
CA GLN A 176 32.24 12.87 19.37
C GLN A 176 32.34 12.26 17.99
N ILE A 177 31.65 12.84 17.00
CA ILE A 177 31.73 12.39 15.59
C ILE A 177 33.15 12.67 15.06
N GLU A 178 33.69 13.86 15.27
CA GLU A 178 35.04 14.25 14.84
C GLU A 178 36.13 13.37 15.47
N ALA A 179 35.96 13.03 16.78
CA ALA A 179 36.86 12.10 17.45
C ALA A 179 36.81 10.68 16.88
N GLU A 180 35.63 10.20 16.48
CA GLU A 180 35.47 8.87 15.90
C GLU A 180 36.05 8.82 14.47
N ILE A 181 35.86 9.86 13.66
CA ILE A 181 36.47 9.98 12.32
C ILE A 181 37.99 9.93 12.42
N SER A 182 38.57 10.70 13.36
CA SER A 182 40.03 10.74 13.58
C SER A 182 40.64 9.43 14.07
N ARG A 183 39.82 8.48 14.57
CA ARG A 183 40.26 7.14 14.94
C ARG A 183 40.27 6.14 13.79
N LEU A 184 39.52 6.47 12.72
CA LEU A 184 39.38 5.61 11.54
C LEU A 184 40.37 6.00 10.41
N GLU A 185 41.00 7.15 10.49
CA GLU A 185 42.11 7.62 9.64
C GLU A 185 43.47 7.17 10.22
#